data_740bbea26cdb8fb93a4d816a03d3a30a
#
_entry.id   740bbea26cdb8fb93a4d816a03d3a30a
#
_cell.length_a   1.000
_cell.length_b   1.000
_cell.length_c   1.000
_cell.angle_alpha   90.00
_cell.angle_beta   90.00
_cell.angle_gamma   90.00
#
_symmetry.space_group_name_H-M   'P 1'
#
loop_
_entity.id
_entity.type
_entity.pdbx_description
1 polymer ?
#
loop_
_entity_poly.entity_id
_entity_poly.type
_entity_poly.pdbx_seq_one_letter_code
_entity_poly.pdbx_strand_id
1 'polypeptide(L)'
;MVFDVAIIGGGINGAGVARDAALRGLSVALFEREDWGAGTTGASTRMVHGGMRYLLYDVPTTRTSSEDAARVRRIAPHLTFRIPFLWPLYAGRPLFHEAMEAFLSAYDPYARRKGGLRHARLTAEQARRIEPGLAPDVTGALTLDEWGVDVHRLAALNALDAREAGARLFPHCEVVELLFSGRTVRGVRARDRLDGRVFEVEARIVVNAGGPWAGRIAAMAGARVQLRPGKGIHVTFERRIGNHGLILEGVDGRTIFLVPHGAETILGTTDDDFYGDPARVDYEVTRDEIAYLLEAAARAIPQARTWRPLRAWAGVRNTLFEWGVHADALSRRHEVLDHETRDGVPGLLSLAGGKLASYRLFAEEATDVILEKLGHPPRPSITGERPLPGAEAPPDFVRLAREIPLPPATLERIWR
;
A
#
# COMPACT_ATOMS: atom_id res chain seq x y z
N MET A 1 15.28 17.98 -23.92
CA MET A 1 14.25 18.60 -23.02
C MET A 1 14.64 18.25 -21.62
N VAL A 2 14.84 19.23 -20.74
CA VAL A 2 15.15 19.02 -19.33
C VAL A 2 13.83 19.03 -18.57
N PHE A 3 13.56 17.98 -17.79
CA PHE A 3 12.40 17.90 -16.90
C PHE A 3 12.67 18.64 -15.57
N ASP A 4 11.63 19.11 -14.92
CA ASP A 4 11.75 19.58 -13.55
C ASP A 4 12.06 18.41 -12.62
N VAL A 5 11.40 17.25 -12.84
CA VAL A 5 11.52 16.07 -11.99
C VAL A 5 11.60 14.79 -12.82
N ALA A 6 12.60 13.94 -12.51
CA ALA A 6 12.63 12.54 -12.91
C ALA A 6 12.39 11.63 -11.69
N ILE A 7 11.42 10.73 -11.77
CA ILE A 7 11.01 9.86 -10.67
C ILE A 7 11.36 8.41 -11.01
N ILE A 8 12.07 7.73 -10.12
CA ILE A 8 12.52 6.35 -10.28
C ILE A 8 11.66 5.43 -9.42
N GLY A 9 10.83 4.60 -10.05
CA GLY A 9 9.92 3.64 -9.42
C GLY A 9 8.46 4.03 -9.57
N GLY A 10 7.68 3.17 -10.25
CA GLY A 10 6.25 3.31 -10.52
C GLY A 10 5.35 2.59 -9.51
N GLY A 11 5.85 2.37 -8.28
CA GLY A 11 5.01 1.99 -7.15
C GLY A 11 4.08 3.12 -6.75
N ILE A 12 3.21 2.87 -5.76
CA ILE A 12 2.19 3.85 -5.36
C ILE A 12 2.76 5.20 -4.93
N ASN A 13 3.95 5.22 -4.29
CA ASN A 13 4.59 6.48 -3.88
C ASN A 13 5.08 7.27 -5.10
N GLY A 14 5.81 6.63 -6.01
CA GLY A 14 6.31 7.33 -7.21
C GLY A 14 5.21 7.77 -8.16
N ALA A 15 4.19 6.94 -8.37
CA ALA A 15 3.02 7.31 -9.15
C ALA A 15 2.23 8.47 -8.50
N GLY A 16 2.14 8.47 -7.15
CA GLY A 16 1.55 9.56 -6.38
C GLY A 16 2.31 10.88 -6.54
N VAL A 17 3.65 10.85 -6.42
CA VAL A 17 4.49 12.05 -6.62
C VAL A 17 4.39 12.54 -8.08
N ALA A 18 4.39 11.63 -9.05
CA ALA A 18 4.24 12.01 -10.45
C ALA A 18 2.92 12.75 -10.69
N ARG A 19 1.82 12.24 -10.10
CA ARG A 19 0.50 12.86 -10.16
C ARG A 19 0.49 14.22 -9.51
N ASP A 20 0.96 14.32 -8.28
CA ASP A 20 0.91 15.57 -7.51
C ASP A 20 1.79 16.65 -8.15
N ALA A 21 3.01 16.31 -8.56
CA ALA A 21 3.93 17.21 -9.22
C ALA A 21 3.40 17.72 -10.58
N ALA A 22 2.85 16.82 -11.41
CA ALA A 22 2.29 17.20 -12.69
C ALA A 22 1.05 18.10 -12.53
N LEU A 23 0.15 17.79 -11.59
CA LEU A 23 -1.02 18.62 -11.29
C LEU A 23 -0.66 19.99 -10.71
N ARG A 24 0.51 20.13 -10.10
CA ARG A 24 1.07 21.43 -9.68
C ARG A 24 1.89 22.11 -10.77
N GLY A 25 1.86 21.59 -12.02
CA GLY A 25 2.43 22.22 -13.22
C GLY A 25 3.93 22.00 -13.42
N LEU A 26 4.52 20.98 -12.78
CA LEU A 26 5.90 20.58 -13.04
C LEU A 26 5.96 19.64 -14.26
N SER A 27 7.04 19.72 -15.02
CA SER A 27 7.35 18.74 -16.06
C SER A 27 7.97 17.50 -15.44
N VAL A 28 7.30 16.34 -15.60
CA VAL A 28 7.63 15.09 -14.89
C VAL A 28 7.96 13.97 -15.88
N ALA A 29 9.02 13.19 -15.56
CA ALA A 29 9.32 11.89 -16.18
C ALA A 29 9.25 10.80 -15.10
N LEU A 30 8.39 9.78 -15.28
CA LEU A 30 8.25 8.65 -14.35
C LEU A 30 8.74 7.36 -14.99
N PHE A 31 9.70 6.70 -14.34
CA PHE A 31 10.31 5.45 -14.79
C PHE A 31 9.86 4.27 -13.91
N GLU A 32 9.45 3.18 -14.54
CA GLU A 32 9.17 1.91 -13.88
C GLU A 32 9.82 0.77 -14.67
N ARG A 33 10.58 -0.08 -13.98
CA ARG A 33 11.31 -1.17 -14.65
C ARG A 33 10.43 -2.35 -15.06
N GLU A 34 9.32 -2.56 -14.35
CA GLU A 34 8.32 -3.59 -14.66
C GLU A 34 7.01 -2.91 -15.09
N ASP A 35 5.90 -3.25 -14.44
CA ASP A 35 4.62 -2.58 -14.60
C ASP A 35 4.24 -1.79 -13.33
N TRP A 36 3.25 -0.92 -13.44
CA TRP A 36 2.81 -0.06 -12.34
C TRP A 36 2.41 -0.85 -11.11
N GLY A 37 3.08 -0.56 -9.99
CA GLY A 37 2.79 -1.21 -8.73
C GLY A 37 3.33 -2.63 -8.59
N ALA A 38 4.21 -3.11 -9.46
CA ALA A 38 4.74 -4.48 -9.45
C ALA A 38 5.55 -4.83 -8.18
N GLY A 39 6.15 -3.85 -7.50
CA GLY A 39 6.92 -4.07 -6.27
C GLY A 39 6.05 -4.29 -5.03
N THR A 40 6.46 -3.71 -3.90
CA THR A 40 5.77 -3.83 -2.59
C THR A 40 4.30 -3.43 -2.64
N THR A 41 3.92 -2.51 -3.53
CA THR A 41 2.53 -2.08 -3.73
C THR A 41 1.63 -3.27 -4.07
N GLY A 42 1.98 -4.03 -5.09
CA GLY A 42 1.22 -5.20 -5.53
C GLY A 42 1.30 -6.39 -4.57
N ALA A 43 2.41 -6.50 -3.83
CA ALA A 43 2.65 -7.57 -2.88
C ALA A 43 2.05 -7.32 -1.47
N SER A 44 1.26 -6.26 -1.30
CA SER A 44 0.61 -5.91 -0.03
C SER A 44 -0.67 -6.71 0.24
N THR A 45 -1.24 -6.57 1.45
CA THR A 45 -2.57 -7.11 1.81
C THR A 45 -3.72 -6.41 1.08
N ARG A 46 -3.43 -5.43 0.22
CA ARG A 46 -4.40 -4.68 -0.58
C ARG A 46 -5.47 -3.94 0.24
N MET A 47 -5.03 -3.31 1.33
CA MET A 47 -5.92 -2.58 2.24
C MET A 47 -5.49 -1.12 2.40
N VAL A 48 -6.47 -0.22 2.38
CA VAL A 48 -6.31 1.19 2.78
C VAL A 48 -6.83 1.32 4.20
N HIS A 49 -6.07 0.78 5.15
CA HIS A 49 -6.48 0.73 6.55
C HIS A 49 -6.04 1.96 7.34
N GLY A 50 -6.83 2.34 8.37
CA GLY A 50 -6.56 3.50 9.23
C GLY A 50 -5.42 3.32 10.23
N GLY A 51 -4.71 2.19 10.18
CA GLY A 51 -3.58 1.96 11.08
C GLY A 51 -3.97 1.73 12.53
N MET A 52 -5.04 0.98 12.77
CA MET A 52 -5.58 0.68 14.11
C MET A 52 -4.49 0.32 15.13
N ARG A 53 -3.54 -0.55 14.76
CA ARG A 53 -2.43 -0.99 15.64
C ARG A 53 -1.58 0.18 16.16
N TYR A 54 -1.46 1.27 15.39
CA TYR A 54 -0.62 2.42 15.77
C TYR A 54 -1.27 3.29 16.83
N LEU A 55 -2.57 3.15 17.07
CA LEU A 55 -3.26 3.91 18.13
C LEU A 55 -2.62 3.72 19.51
N LEU A 56 -1.96 2.58 19.76
CA LEU A 56 -1.30 2.27 21.03
C LEU A 56 0.02 3.02 21.24
N TYR A 57 0.72 3.43 20.18
CA TYR A 57 2.07 4.00 20.30
C TYR A 57 2.38 5.16 19.33
N ASP A 58 1.52 5.38 18.33
CA ASP A 58 1.69 6.44 17.30
C ASP A 58 0.34 7.00 16.86
N VAL A 59 -0.32 7.73 17.76
CA VAL A 59 -1.63 8.36 17.52
C VAL A 59 -1.62 9.33 16.32
N PRO A 60 -0.58 10.17 16.13
CA PRO A 60 -0.49 11.02 14.94
C PRO A 60 -0.55 10.23 13.63
N THR A 61 0.18 9.11 13.54
CA THR A 61 0.15 8.23 12.37
C THR A 61 -1.21 7.58 12.15
N THR A 62 -1.94 7.21 13.22
CA THR A 62 -3.32 6.70 13.12
C THR A 62 -4.25 7.76 12.54
N ARG A 63 -4.15 8.99 13.04
CA ARG A 63 -4.95 10.13 12.55
C ARG A 63 -4.69 10.37 11.07
N THR A 64 -3.45 10.59 10.70
CA THR A 64 -3.02 10.87 9.32
C THR A 64 -3.45 9.75 8.37
N SER A 65 -3.20 8.48 8.73
CA SER A 65 -3.58 7.34 7.91
C SER A 65 -5.10 7.23 7.72
N SER A 66 -5.89 7.54 8.76
CA SER A 66 -7.35 7.50 8.66
C SER A 66 -7.92 8.63 7.81
N GLU A 67 -7.35 9.83 7.93
CA GLU A 67 -7.74 10.99 7.12
C GLU A 67 -7.38 10.78 5.64
N ASP A 68 -6.19 10.29 5.36
CA ASP A 68 -5.76 10.06 3.98
C ASP A 68 -6.47 8.85 3.36
N ALA A 69 -6.73 7.78 4.12
CA ALA A 69 -7.60 6.68 3.69
C ALA A 69 -9.00 7.17 3.27
N ALA A 70 -9.57 8.15 4.00
CA ALA A 70 -10.84 8.77 3.63
C ALA A 70 -10.75 9.55 2.32
N ARG A 71 -9.63 10.26 2.07
CA ARG A 71 -9.37 10.96 0.81
C ARG A 71 -9.21 9.98 -0.35
N VAL A 72 -8.41 8.91 -0.17
CA VAL A 72 -8.21 7.86 -1.19
C VAL A 72 -9.55 7.24 -1.60
N ARG A 73 -10.44 6.96 -0.64
CA ARG A 73 -11.79 6.47 -0.94
C ARG A 73 -12.63 7.46 -1.72
N ARG A 74 -12.50 8.75 -1.44
CA ARG A 74 -13.23 9.81 -2.16
C ARG A 74 -12.78 9.94 -3.60
N ILE A 75 -11.46 9.87 -3.82
CA ILE A 75 -10.89 10.05 -5.17
C ILE A 75 -10.90 8.78 -6.01
N ALA A 76 -11.04 7.60 -5.38
CA ALA A 76 -11.02 6.30 -6.04
C ALA A 76 -12.15 5.36 -5.54
N PRO A 77 -13.44 5.77 -5.57
CA PRO A 77 -14.54 4.97 -5.06
C PRO A 77 -14.74 3.66 -5.86
N HIS A 78 -14.39 3.66 -7.14
CA HIS A 78 -14.47 2.50 -8.03
C HIS A 78 -13.38 1.44 -7.77
N LEU A 79 -12.31 1.81 -7.04
CA LEU A 79 -11.23 0.89 -6.67
C LEU A 79 -11.32 0.39 -5.23
N THR A 80 -12.12 1.06 -4.40
CA THR A 80 -12.20 0.76 -2.97
C THR A 80 -13.49 0.06 -2.61
N PHE A 81 -13.42 -0.87 -1.67
CA PHE A 81 -14.59 -1.59 -1.16
C PHE A 81 -14.47 -1.81 0.34
N ARG A 82 -15.63 -1.80 1.03
CA ARG A 82 -15.69 -2.03 2.46
C ARG A 82 -15.43 -3.49 2.80
N ILE A 83 -14.61 -3.71 3.82
CA ILE A 83 -14.37 -5.02 4.41
C ILE A 83 -14.83 -4.96 5.87
N PRO A 84 -16.00 -5.52 6.20
CA PRO A 84 -16.39 -5.73 7.58
C PRO A 84 -15.53 -6.83 8.18
N PHE A 85 -14.88 -6.56 9.32
CA PHE A 85 -14.05 -7.53 10.04
C PHE A 85 -14.76 -8.06 11.26
N LEU A 86 -14.49 -9.32 11.56
CA LEU A 86 -14.70 -9.95 12.86
C LEU A 86 -13.35 -10.17 13.55
N TRP A 87 -13.28 -9.80 14.80
CA TRP A 87 -12.19 -10.15 15.70
C TRP A 87 -12.69 -11.19 16.70
N PRO A 88 -12.39 -12.49 16.53
CA PRO A 88 -12.89 -13.52 17.37
C PRO A 88 -12.41 -13.37 18.83
N LEU A 89 -13.30 -13.58 19.78
CA LEU A 89 -13.05 -13.59 21.21
C LEU A 89 -13.07 -15.03 21.71
N TYR A 90 -11.99 -15.46 22.36
CA TYR A 90 -11.81 -16.85 22.80
C TYR A 90 -12.10 -17.01 24.28
N ALA A 91 -12.58 -18.19 24.71
CA ALA A 91 -12.80 -18.50 26.11
C ALA A 91 -11.53 -18.30 26.97
N GLY A 92 -11.75 -17.98 28.25
CA GLY A 92 -10.65 -17.85 29.22
C GLY A 92 -9.88 -16.52 29.21
N ARG A 93 -10.29 -15.53 28.40
CA ARG A 93 -9.61 -14.23 28.31
C ARG A 93 -10.52 -13.02 28.55
N PRO A 94 -11.36 -12.96 29.64
CA PRO A 94 -12.35 -11.89 29.81
C PRO A 94 -11.74 -10.51 29.90
N LEU A 95 -10.64 -10.32 30.63
CA LEU A 95 -9.96 -9.01 30.73
C LEU A 95 -9.41 -8.54 29.38
N PHE A 96 -8.91 -9.47 28.57
CA PHE A 96 -8.48 -9.15 27.20
C PHE A 96 -9.65 -8.67 26.33
N HIS A 97 -10.84 -9.30 26.45
CA HIS A 97 -12.01 -8.89 25.70
C HIS A 97 -12.43 -7.46 26.03
N GLU A 98 -12.47 -7.10 27.31
CA GLU A 98 -12.81 -5.74 27.76
C GLU A 98 -11.75 -4.72 27.30
N ALA A 99 -10.48 -5.07 27.39
CA ALA A 99 -9.39 -4.22 26.90
C ALA A 99 -9.48 -3.98 25.38
N MET A 100 -9.82 -5.01 24.61
CA MET A 100 -10.00 -4.91 23.16
C MET A 100 -11.22 -4.06 22.79
N GLU A 101 -12.32 -4.19 23.52
CA GLU A 101 -13.52 -3.36 23.31
C GLU A 101 -13.25 -1.88 23.64
N ALA A 102 -12.55 -1.61 24.75
CA ALA A 102 -12.11 -0.27 25.09
C ALA A 102 -11.17 0.32 24.02
N PHE A 103 -10.26 -0.49 23.52
CA PHE A 103 -9.36 -0.11 22.42
C PHE A 103 -10.13 0.23 21.14
N LEU A 104 -11.10 -0.58 20.73
CA LEU A 104 -11.94 -0.29 19.56
C LEU A 104 -12.84 0.94 19.80
N SER A 105 -13.32 1.16 21.03
CA SER A 105 -14.02 2.38 21.38
C SER A 105 -13.17 3.62 21.16
N ALA A 106 -11.90 3.58 21.50
CA ALA A 106 -10.94 4.65 21.25
C ALA A 106 -10.61 4.80 19.74
N TYR A 107 -10.71 3.73 18.96
CA TYR A 107 -10.50 3.74 17.51
C TYR A 107 -11.72 4.21 16.70
N ASP A 108 -12.95 4.08 17.21
CA ASP A 108 -14.19 4.43 16.52
C ASP A 108 -14.20 5.83 15.85
N PRO A 109 -13.67 6.91 16.49
CA PRO A 109 -13.61 8.21 15.83
C PRO A 109 -12.80 8.19 14.53
N TYR A 110 -11.73 7.39 14.48
CA TYR A 110 -10.88 7.22 13.29
C TYR A 110 -11.56 6.35 12.23
N ALA A 111 -12.26 5.28 12.66
CA ALA A 111 -13.06 4.45 11.78
C ALA A 111 -14.15 5.26 11.06
N ARG A 112 -14.86 6.12 11.79
CA ARG A 112 -15.90 7.00 11.23
C ARG A 112 -15.36 8.00 10.20
N ARG A 113 -14.15 8.58 10.43
CA ARG A 113 -13.53 9.51 9.46
C ARG A 113 -13.36 8.90 8.10
N LYS A 114 -13.06 7.60 8.02
CA LYS A 114 -12.97 6.85 6.77
C LYS A 114 -14.28 6.17 6.35
N GLY A 115 -15.44 6.55 6.98
CA GLY A 115 -16.77 6.05 6.65
C GLY A 115 -17.06 4.63 7.13
N GLY A 116 -16.34 4.14 8.13
CA GLY A 116 -16.64 2.89 8.82
C GLY A 116 -17.75 3.06 9.87
N LEU A 117 -18.37 1.96 10.23
CA LEU A 117 -19.32 1.89 11.33
C LEU A 117 -18.60 1.81 12.66
N ARG A 118 -19.32 2.17 13.73
CA ARG A 118 -18.86 1.89 15.09
C ARG A 118 -18.71 0.39 15.27
N HIS A 119 -17.72 -0.03 16.06
CA HIS A 119 -17.59 -1.43 16.46
C HIS A 119 -18.83 -1.91 17.21
N ALA A 120 -19.08 -3.20 17.18
CA ALA A 120 -20.11 -3.87 17.97
C ALA A 120 -19.55 -5.16 18.56
N ARG A 121 -20.03 -5.52 19.75
CA ARG A 121 -19.75 -6.81 20.38
C ARG A 121 -20.86 -7.78 20.00
N LEU A 122 -20.49 -8.92 19.45
CA LEU A 122 -21.38 -9.99 19.05
C LEU A 122 -21.29 -11.15 20.04
N THR A 123 -22.44 -11.78 20.30
CA THR A 123 -22.45 -13.08 20.98
C THR A 123 -21.87 -14.18 20.09
N ALA A 124 -21.55 -15.34 20.67
CA ALA A 124 -21.08 -16.50 19.91
C ALA A 124 -22.08 -16.91 18.81
N GLU A 125 -23.38 -16.88 19.13
CA GLU A 125 -24.43 -17.21 18.16
C GLU A 125 -24.47 -16.22 17.01
N GLN A 126 -24.42 -14.92 17.28
CA GLN A 126 -24.39 -13.87 16.25
C GLN A 126 -23.14 -13.98 15.36
N ALA A 127 -21.97 -14.21 15.99
CA ALA A 127 -20.71 -14.39 15.26
C ALA A 127 -20.76 -15.61 14.34
N ARG A 128 -21.32 -16.76 14.80
CA ARG A 128 -21.48 -17.97 13.99
C ARG A 128 -22.55 -17.86 12.91
N ARG A 129 -23.54 -17.00 13.05
CA ARG A 129 -24.49 -16.71 11.96
C ARG A 129 -23.77 -15.99 10.81
N ILE A 130 -22.78 -15.17 11.12
CA ILE A 130 -21.98 -14.43 10.13
C ILE A 130 -20.93 -15.36 9.51
N GLU A 131 -20.19 -16.10 10.37
CA GLU A 131 -19.14 -17.03 9.96
C GLU A 131 -19.36 -18.41 10.66
N PRO A 132 -20.09 -19.31 10.00
CA PRO A 132 -20.44 -20.61 10.57
C PRO A 132 -19.25 -21.51 10.87
N GLY A 133 -18.10 -21.27 10.22
CA GLY A 133 -16.87 -22.05 10.41
C GLY A 133 -16.07 -21.71 11.66
N LEU A 134 -16.52 -20.73 12.48
CA LEU A 134 -15.78 -20.35 13.70
C LEU A 134 -15.64 -21.50 14.70
N ALA A 135 -14.46 -21.57 15.29
CA ALA A 135 -14.09 -22.59 16.27
C ALA A 135 -15.07 -22.63 17.48
N PRO A 136 -15.29 -23.81 18.09
CA PRO A 136 -16.24 -23.97 19.20
C PRO A 136 -15.91 -23.12 20.43
N ASP A 137 -14.65 -22.82 20.69
CA ASP A 137 -14.17 -22.01 21.82
C ASP A 137 -14.26 -20.50 21.58
N VAL A 138 -14.73 -20.05 20.40
CA VAL A 138 -15.07 -18.66 20.14
C VAL A 138 -16.35 -18.31 20.88
N THR A 139 -16.25 -17.43 21.88
CA THR A 139 -17.35 -17.00 22.76
C THR A 139 -18.06 -15.73 22.27
N GLY A 140 -17.56 -15.10 21.24
CA GLY A 140 -18.10 -13.90 20.61
C GLY A 140 -17.14 -13.29 19.61
N ALA A 141 -17.46 -12.12 19.12
CA ALA A 141 -16.56 -11.34 18.25
C ALA A 141 -16.75 -9.84 18.45
N LEU A 142 -15.72 -9.06 18.17
CA LEU A 142 -15.84 -7.61 17.95
C LEU A 142 -15.86 -7.34 16.45
N THR A 143 -16.66 -6.35 16.03
CA THR A 143 -16.72 -5.92 14.63
C THR A 143 -15.90 -4.66 14.43
N LEU A 144 -15.34 -4.48 13.24
CA LEU A 144 -14.77 -3.21 12.79
C LEU A 144 -14.76 -3.15 11.27
N ASP A 145 -14.66 -1.93 10.72
CA ASP A 145 -14.61 -1.72 9.29
C ASP A 145 -13.24 -1.25 8.84
N GLU A 146 -12.74 -1.90 7.82
CA GLU A 146 -11.61 -1.47 7.02
C GLU A 146 -11.95 -1.46 5.52
N TRP A 147 -11.00 -1.04 4.69
CA TRP A 147 -11.23 -0.88 3.27
C TRP A 147 -10.18 -1.63 2.47
N GLY A 148 -10.65 -2.44 1.54
CA GLY A 148 -9.84 -3.04 0.49
C GLY A 148 -9.68 -2.08 -0.69
N VAL A 149 -8.65 -2.31 -1.50
CA VAL A 149 -8.38 -1.52 -2.70
C VAL A 149 -7.70 -2.36 -3.77
N ASP A 150 -8.03 -2.10 -5.03
CA ASP A 150 -7.25 -2.61 -6.15
C ASP A 150 -5.95 -1.78 -6.26
N VAL A 151 -4.86 -2.32 -5.73
CA VAL A 151 -3.59 -1.60 -5.59
C VAL A 151 -2.87 -1.38 -6.92
N HIS A 152 -2.99 -2.32 -7.87
CA HIS A 152 -2.36 -2.19 -9.17
C HIS A 152 -3.05 -1.09 -9.99
N ARG A 153 -4.37 -1.12 -10.03
CA ARG A 153 -5.15 -0.05 -10.67
C ARG A 153 -4.96 1.28 -9.97
N LEU A 154 -4.86 1.31 -8.64
CA LEU A 154 -4.58 2.55 -7.90
C LEU A 154 -3.25 3.16 -8.34
N ALA A 155 -2.18 2.38 -8.46
CA ALA A 155 -0.88 2.88 -8.93
C ALA A 155 -0.96 3.31 -10.41
N ALA A 156 -1.54 2.48 -11.27
CA ALA A 156 -1.70 2.78 -12.70
C ALA A 156 -2.52 4.04 -12.95
N LEU A 157 -3.66 4.22 -12.25
CA LEU A 157 -4.51 5.40 -12.44
C LEU A 157 -3.87 6.69 -11.91
N ASN A 158 -3.04 6.63 -10.86
CA ASN A 158 -2.22 7.78 -10.47
C ASN A 158 -1.22 8.15 -11.58
N ALA A 159 -0.54 7.15 -12.18
CA ALA A 159 0.37 7.39 -13.30
C ALA A 159 -0.38 7.94 -14.54
N LEU A 160 -1.55 7.39 -14.85
CA LEU A 160 -2.38 7.87 -15.98
C LEU A 160 -2.87 9.30 -15.78
N ASP A 161 -3.36 9.68 -14.59
CA ASP A 161 -3.76 11.07 -14.28
C ASP A 161 -2.55 12.01 -14.34
N ALA A 162 -1.36 11.55 -13.92
CA ALA A 162 -0.12 12.33 -14.14
C ALA A 162 0.16 12.56 -15.63
N ARG A 163 -0.03 11.54 -16.49
CA ARG A 163 0.14 11.64 -17.93
C ARG A 163 -0.86 12.64 -18.54
N GLU A 164 -2.11 12.58 -18.12
CA GLU A 164 -3.14 13.54 -18.56
C GLU A 164 -2.79 14.97 -18.14
N ALA A 165 -2.09 15.13 -17.00
CA ALA A 165 -1.55 16.41 -16.54
C ALA A 165 -0.19 16.79 -17.20
N GLY A 166 0.29 16.03 -18.19
CA GLY A 166 1.49 16.33 -18.99
C GLY A 166 2.75 15.56 -18.61
N ALA A 167 2.72 14.65 -17.64
CA ALA A 167 3.87 13.80 -17.32
C ALA A 167 4.19 12.81 -18.46
N ARG A 168 5.47 12.49 -18.63
CA ARG A 168 5.92 11.40 -19.49
C ARG A 168 6.14 10.13 -18.69
N LEU A 169 5.55 9.04 -19.11
CA LEU A 169 5.62 7.74 -18.46
C LEU A 169 6.52 6.79 -19.25
N PHE A 170 7.41 6.11 -18.55
CA PHE A 170 8.35 5.13 -19.08
C PHE A 170 8.19 3.80 -18.34
N PRO A 171 7.10 3.02 -18.64
CA PRO A 171 6.98 1.65 -18.14
C PRO A 171 8.03 0.76 -18.81
N HIS A 172 8.40 -0.33 -18.17
CA HIS A 172 9.44 -1.28 -18.60
C HIS A 172 10.81 -0.63 -18.84
N CYS A 173 11.07 0.54 -18.23
CA CYS A 173 12.31 1.28 -18.35
C CYS A 173 13.04 1.30 -17.00
N GLU A 174 14.12 0.54 -16.91
CA GLU A 174 14.97 0.47 -15.73
C GLU A 174 15.98 1.62 -15.71
N VAL A 175 16.00 2.42 -14.65
CA VAL A 175 17.08 3.37 -14.44
C VAL A 175 18.32 2.60 -13.99
N VAL A 176 19.38 2.68 -14.78
CA VAL A 176 20.64 1.93 -14.59
C VAL A 176 21.77 2.81 -14.07
N GLU A 177 21.66 4.12 -14.22
CA GLU A 177 22.69 5.08 -13.80
C GLU A 177 22.05 6.46 -13.52
N LEU A 178 22.67 7.24 -12.62
CA LEU A 178 22.37 8.64 -12.43
C LEU A 178 23.34 9.52 -13.23
N LEU A 179 22.85 10.58 -13.84
CA LEU A 179 23.66 11.56 -14.59
C LEU A 179 24.08 12.70 -13.68
N PHE A 180 25.31 13.19 -13.86
CA PHE A 180 25.90 14.21 -13.00
C PHE A 180 26.39 15.44 -13.78
N SER A 181 26.31 16.58 -13.10
CA SER A 181 27.08 17.78 -13.43
C SER A 181 27.87 18.19 -12.19
N GLY A 182 29.16 17.90 -12.18
CA GLY A 182 29.97 17.95 -10.97
C GLY A 182 29.46 16.96 -9.91
N ARG A 183 29.05 17.46 -8.75
CA ARG A 183 28.44 16.65 -7.68
C ARG A 183 26.90 16.59 -7.73
N THR A 184 26.28 17.38 -8.60
CA THR A 184 24.82 17.50 -8.67
C THR A 184 24.25 16.43 -9.59
N VAL A 185 23.27 15.68 -9.11
CA VAL A 185 22.48 14.76 -9.94
C VAL A 185 21.62 15.59 -10.90
N ARG A 186 21.68 15.29 -12.21
CA ARG A 186 21.04 16.05 -13.29
C ARG A 186 20.23 15.20 -14.25
N GLY A 187 19.89 14.00 -13.86
CA GLY A 187 19.08 13.12 -14.70
C GLY A 187 19.37 11.65 -14.46
N VAL A 188 18.87 10.86 -15.34
CA VAL A 188 18.95 9.40 -15.29
C VAL A 188 19.32 8.84 -16.67
N ARG A 189 20.05 7.71 -16.67
CA ARG A 189 20.20 6.83 -17.83
C ARG A 189 19.29 5.63 -17.61
N ALA A 190 18.38 5.42 -18.54
CA ALA A 190 17.40 4.35 -18.47
C ALA A 190 17.62 3.34 -19.60
N ARG A 191 17.30 2.07 -19.32
CA ARG A 191 17.27 0.98 -20.29
C ARG A 191 15.83 0.53 -20.49
N ASP A 192 15.34 0.59 -21.70
CA ASP A 192 14.11 -0.07 -22.11
C ASP A 192 14.32 -1.60 -22.05
N ARG A 193 13.53 -2.30 -21.26
CA ARG A 193 13.68 -3.74 -21.05
C ARG A 193 13.01 -4.57 -22.15
N LEU A 194 12.20 -3.94 -23.00
CA LEU A 194 11.53 -4.60 -24.11
C LEU A 194 12.44 -4.74 -25.34
N ASP A 195 13.21 -3.67 -25.65
CA ASP A 195 14.07 -3.63 -26.82
C ASP A 195 15.58 -3.47 -26.51
N GLY A 196 15.91 -3.27 -25.23
CA GLY A 196 17.28 -3.11 -24.74
C GLY A 196 17.90 -1.73 -25.00
N ARG A 197 17.18 -0.79 -25.61
CA ARG A 197 17.66 0.56 -25.91
C ARG A 197 17.98 1.31 -24.63
N VAL A 198 19.14 1.97 -24.63
CA VAL A 198 19.58 2.86 -23.53
C VAL A 198 19.44 4.30 -23.97
N PHE A 199 18.89 5.14 -23.11
CA PHE A 199 18.70 6.55 -23.37
C PHE A 199 18.85 7.38 -22.08
N GLU A 200 19.07 8.68 -22.24
CA GLU A 200 19.26 9.61 -21.14
C GLU A 200 18.11 10.60 -21.06
N VAL A 201 17.73 10.95 -19.84
CA VAL A 201 16.74 11.95 -19.54
C VAL A 201 17.32 12.91 -18.49
N GLU A 202 17.42 14.17 -18.89
CA GLU A 202 17.87 15.24 -18.01
C GLU A 202 16.73 15.75 -17.14
N ALA A 203 17.01 16.01 -15.87
CA ALA A 203 16.07 16.58 -14.91
C ALA A 203 16.80 17.47 -13.89
N ARG A 204 16.10 18.46 -13.37
CA ARG A 204 16.63 19.36 -12.33
C ARG A 204 16.70 18.66 -10.97
N ILE A 205 15.72 17.77 -10.69
CA ILE A 205 15.66 16.95 -9.48
C ILE A 205 15.35 15.50 -9.88
N VAL A 206 16.02 14.56 -9.23
CA VAL A 206 15.73 13.13 -9.32
C VAL A 206 15.12 12.66 -8.00
N VAL A 207 13.96 12.02 -8.06
CA VAL A 207 13.27 11.41 -6.91
C VAL A 207 13.44 9.91 -6.97
N ASN A 208 14.14 9.36 -6.00
CA ASN A 208 14.25 7.92 -5.80
C ASN A 208 13.03 7.42 -5.01
N ALA A 209 12.05 6.86 -5.71
CA ALA A 209 10.87 6.18 -5.18
C ALA A 209 10.97 4.65 -5.31
N GLY A 210 12.20 4.13 -5.31
CA GLY A 210 12.51 2.73 -5.58
C GLY A 210 12.10 1.74 -4.49
N GLY A 211 11.36 2.16 -3.45
CA GLY A 211 10.89 1.27 -2.40
C GLY A 211 12.03 0.49 -1.72
N PRO A 212 12.00 -0.86 -1.69
CA PRO A 212 13.06 -1.66 -1.08
C PRO A 212 14.44 -1.49 -1.76
N TRP A 213 14.46 -1.03 -3.01
CA TRP A 213 15.69 -0.78 -3.79
C TRP A 213 16.24 0.63 -3.61
N ALA A 214 15.62 1.47 -2.78
CA ALA A 214 16.01 2.87 -2.62
C ALA A 214 17.48 3.02 -2.16
N GLY A 215 17.98 2.12 -1.31
CA GLY A 215 19.37 2.12 -0.90
C GLY A 215 20.36 1.89 -2.05
N ARG A 216 20.01 0.97 -2.99
CA ARG A 216 20.83 0.69 -4.18
C ARG A 216 20.84 1.88 -5.15
N ILE A 217 19.69 2.51 -5.35
CA ILE A 217 19.59 3.69 -6.23
C ILE A 217 20.38 4.86 -5.63
N ALA A 218 20.25 5.14 -4.33
CA ALA A 218 21.00 6.19 -3.65
C ALA A 218 22.52 5.94 -3.73
N ALA A 219 22.95 4.68 -3.61
CA ALA A 219 24.35 4.30 -3.71
C ALA A 219 25.01 4.65 -5.07
N MET A 220 24.22 4.74 -6.16
CA MET A 220 24.71 5.22 -7.47
C MET A 220 25.27 6.66 -7.38
N ALA A 221 24.82 7.42 -6.41
CA ALA A 221 25.30 8.79 -6.13
C ALA A 221 26.22 8.88 -4.90
N GLY A 222 26.61 7.76 -4.30
CA GLY A 222 27.35 7.75 -3.05
C GLY A 222 26.53 8.20 -1.83
N ALA A 223 25.21 8.33 -2.00
CA ALA A 223 24.27 8.68 -0.94
C ALA A 223 23.73 7.42 -0.22
N ARG A 224 23.13 7.61 0.96
CA ARG A 224 22.70 6.50 1.81
C ARG A 224 21.21 6.57 2.15
N VAL A 225 20.50 5.46 1.90
CA VAL A 225 19.15 5.20 2.42
C VAL A 225 19.22 3.95 3.26
N GLN A 226 19.00 4.09 4.56
CA GLN A 226 19.02 2.97 5.50
C GLN A 226 17.60 2.47 5.72
N LEU A 227 17.35 1.24 5.26
CA LEU A 227 16.08 0.56 5.43
C LEU A 227 16.29 -0.70 6.26
N ARG A 228 15.24 -1.10 6.99
CA ARG A 228 15.10 -2.43 7.57
C ARG A 228 14.05 -3.18 6.75
N PRO A 229 14.45 -3.97 5.75
CA PRO A 229 13.53 -4.69 4.92
C PRO A 229 12.82 -5.79 5.74
N GLY A 230 11.49 -5.81 5.71
CA GLY A 230 10.68 -6.86 6.32
C GLY A 230 9.97 -7.66 5.24
N LYS A 231 10.23 -8.97 5.16
CA LYS A 231 9.53 -9.88 4.26
C LYS A 231 8.14 -10.21 4.83
N GLY A 232 7.13 -10.14 4.01
CA GLY A 232 5.78 -10.59 4.35
C GLY A 232 5.20 -11.42 3.23
N ILE A 233 4.63 -12.57 3.56
CA ILE A 233 3.97 -13.44 2.59
C ILE A 233 2.45 -13.34 2.66
N HIS A 234 1.80 -13.67 1.57
CA HIS A 234 0.36 -13.82 1.45
C HIS A 234 0.03 -15.09 0.68
N VAL A 235 -1.12 -15.65 1.00
CA VAL A 235 -1.66 -16.85 0.34
C VAL A 235 -3.09 -16.57 -0.09
N THR A 236 -3.47 -16.99 -1.30
CA THR A 236 -4.87 -16.96 -1.76
C THR A 236 -5.43 -18.35 -1.93
N PHE A 237 -6.75 -18.43 -1.90
CA PHE A 237 -7.53 -19.64 -2.07
C PHE A 237 -8.52 -19.48 -3.22
N GLU A 238 -8.89 -20.59 -3.89
CA GLU A 238 -9.74 -20.61 -5.10
C GLU A 238 -11.13 -20.00 -4.93
N ARG A 239 -11.57 -19.81 -3.69
CA ARG A 239 -12.91 -19.29 -3.38
C ARG A 239 -12.85 -18.21 -2.32
N ARG A 240 -13.87 -17.38 -2.35
CA ARG A 240 -14.18 -16.49 -1.25
C ARG A 240 -14.68 -17.33 -0.08
N ILE A 241 -13.90 -17.45 1.00
CA ILE A 241 -14.18 -18.28 2.17
C ILE A 241 -15.32 -17.69 2.98
N GLY A 242 -15.34 -16.36 3.14
CA GLY A 242 -16.40 -15.64 3.86
C GLY A 242 -16.62 -14.25 3.29
N ASN A 243 -17.66 -13.56 3.77
CA ASN A 243 -17.97 -12.17 3.39
C ASN A 243 -17.37 -11.14 4.35
N HIS A 244 -16.87 -11.59 5.49
CA HIS A 244 -16.18 -10.78 6.49
C HIS A 244 -14.69 -11.11 6.49
N GLY A 245 -13.88 -10.08 6.74
CA GLY A 245 -12.50 -10.30 7.10
C GLY A 245 -12.40 -10.87 8.53
N LEU A 246 -11.34 -11.59 8.81
CA LEU A 246 -11.02 -12.01 10.18
C LEU A 246 -9.70 -11.40 10.62
N ILE A 247 -9.66 -10.91 11.86
CA ILE A 247 -8.42 -10.58 12.55
C ILE A 247 -8.00 -11.80 13.35
N LEU A 248 -6.88 -12.37 12.98
CA LEU A 248 -6.35 -13.61 13.52
C LEU A 248 -5.12 -13.31 14.38
N GLU A 249 -4.86 -14.20 15.34
CA GLU A 249 -3.66 -14.19 16.16
C GLU A 249 -2.77 -15.36 15.73
N GLY A 250 -1.56 -15.05 15.28
CA GLY A 250 -0.53 -16.06 15.00
C GLY A 250 -0.09 -16.79 16.27
N VAL A 251 0.62 -17.91 16.11
CA VAL A 251 1.13 -18.71 17.24
C VAL A 251 2.10 -17.93 18.13
N ASP A 252 2.67 -16.87 17.63
CA ASP A 252 3.60 -15.94 18.28
C ASP A 252 2.93 -14.62 18.73
N GLY A 253 1.60 -14.52 18.60
CA GLY A 253 0.82 -13.34 18.97
C GLY A 253 0.74 -12.24 17.89
N ARG A 254 1.42 -12.39 16.76
CA ARG A 254 1.33 -11.42 15.65
C ARG A 254 -0.06 -11.40 15.03
N THR A 255 -0.50 -10.20 14.61
CA THR A 255 -1.79 -10.03 13.92
C THR A 255 -1.69 -10.45 12.47
N ILE A 256 -2.59 -11.35 12.05
CA ILE A 256 -2.74 -11.84 10.69
C ILE A 256 -4.16 -11.53 10.21
N PHE A 257 -4.32 -11.30 8.93
CA PHE A 257 -5.62 -10.98 8.34
C PHE A 257 -6.07 -12.06 7.36
N LEU A 258 -7.33 -12.45 7.45
CA LEU A 258 -8.05 -13.16 6.41
C LEU A 258 -8.97 -12.16 5.72
N VAL A 259 -8.74 -11.85 4.45
CA VAL A 259 -9.39 -10.74 3.75
C VAL A 259 -10.13 -11.25 2.52
N PRO A 260 -11.46 -11.08 2.45
CA PRO A 260 -12.18 -11.32 1.21
C PRO A 260 -11.82 -10.24 0.17
N HIS A 261 -11.38 -10.66 -1.01
CA HIS A 261 -10.97 -9.77 -2.09
C HIS A 261 -11.52 -10.26 -3.44
N GLY A 262 -12.58 -9.63 -3.94
CA GLY A 262 -13.24 -10.10 -5.16
C GLY A 262 -13.79 -11.52 -4.99
N ALA A 263 -13.37 -12.44 -5.86
CA ALA A 263 -13.74 -13.86 -5.80
C ALA A 263 -12.79 -14.70 -4.93
N GLU A 264 -11.69 -14.13 -4.45
CA GLU A 264 -10.65 -14.80 -3.68
C GLU A 264 -10.70 -14.43 -2.20
N THR A 265 -9.95 -15.17 -1.40
CA THR A 265 -9.62 -14.81 -0.03
C THR A 265 -8.10 -14.73 0.11
N ILE A 266 -7.61 -13.63 0.69
CA ILE A 266 -6.19 -13.40 0.95
C ILE A 266 -5.95 -13.66 2.44
N LEU A 267 -5.01 -14.53 2.76
CA LEU A 267 -4.50 -14.76 4.12
C LEU A 267 -3.07 -14.22 4.22
N GLY A 268 -2.81 -13.39 5.20
CA GLY A 268 -1.50 -12.78 5.45
C GLY A 268 -1.59 -11.67 6.49
N THR A 269 -0.50 -11.21 6.95
CA THR A 269 0.85 -11.34 6.41
C THR A 269 1.83 -11.75 7.50
N THR A 270 2.92 -12.40 7.13
CA THR A 270 4.10 -12.51 8.00
C THR A 270 4.87 -11.18 8.05
N ASP A 271 5.78 -11.04 8.99
CA ASP A 271 6.66 -9.86 9.12
C ASP A 271 8.00 -10.28 9.70
N ASP A 272 8.87 -10.80 8.86
CA ASP A 272 10.18 -11.30 9.26
C ASP A 272 11.28 -10.44 8.63
N ASP A 273 12.39 -10.22 9.37
CA ASP A 273 13.53 -9.49 8.84
C ASP A 273 14.06 -10.18 7.58
N PHE A 274 14.33 -9.39 6.55
CA PHE A 274 14.84 -9.88 5.28
C PHE A 274 16.28 -9.45 5.07
N TYR A 275 17.20 -10.40 5.17
CA TYR A 275 18.64 -10.18 5.00
C TYR A 275 19.16 -10.52 3.60
N GLY A 276 18.27 -10.90 2.67
CA GLY A 276 18.62 -11.17 1.28
C GLY A 276 18.75 -9.89 0.45
N ASP A 277 19.16 -10.06 -0.81
CA ASP A 277 19.20 -8.94 -1.78
C ASP A 277 17.79 -8.47 -2.13
N PRO A 278 17.38 -7.27 -1.75
CA PRO A 278 16.07 -6.73 -2.11
C PRO A 278 15.92 -6.51 -3.63
N ALA A 279 17.00 -6.59 -4.40
CA ALA A 279 16.95 -6.49 -5.85
C ALA A 279 16.29 -7.71 -6.53
N ARG A 280 16.15 -8.82 -5.83
CA ARG A 280 15.38 -9.98 -6.34
C ARG A 280 13.89 -9.65 -6.32
N VAL A 281 13.22 -9.84 -7.44
CA VAL A 281 11.76 -9.63 -7.57
C VAL A 281 11.01 -10.85 -7.06
N ASP A 282 11.59 -12.05 -7.24
CA ASP A 282 11.00 -13.32 -6.85
C ASP A 282 11.49 -13.71 -5.46
N TYR A 283 10.78 -13.23 -4.46
CA TYR A 283 11.04 -13.66 -3.08
C TYR A 283 10.45 -15.05 -2.87
N GLU A 284 11.29 -15.96 -2.40
CA GLU A 284 10.86 -17.32 -2.10
C GLU A 284 9.79 -17.32 -0.98
N VAL A 285 8.72 -18.08 -1.19
CA VAL A 285 7.71 -18.40 -0.18
C VAL A 285 7.92 -19.84 0.26
N THR A 286 8.22 -20.05 1.54
CA THR A 286 8.50 -21.37 2.08
C THR A 286 7.22 -22.09 2.51
N ARG A 287 7.31 -23.42 2.64
CA ARG A 287 6.21 -24.23 3.18
C ARG A 287 5.89 -23.88 4.62
N ASP A 288 6.92 -23.57 5.42
CA ASP A 288 6.76 -23.23 6.82
C ASP A 288 6.03 -21.90 7.02
N GLU A 289 6.30 -20.90 6.16
CA GLU A 289 5.58 -19.64 6.17
C GLU A 289 4.09 -19.83 5.80
N ILE A 290 3.79 -20.71 4.85
CA ILE A 290 2.40 -21.05 4.50
C ILE A 290 1.73 -21.80 5.66
N ALA A 291 2.41 -22.78 6.27
CA ALA A 291 1.90 -23.54 7.40
C ALA A 291 1.61 -22.64 8.60
N TYR A 292 2.48 -21.67 8.90
CA TYR A 292 2.28 -20.66 9.93
C TYR A 292 0.99 -19.86 9.72
N LEU A 293 0.73 -19.40 8.51
CA LEU A 293 -0.50 -18.66 8.18
C LEU A 293 -1.75 -19.55 8.29
N LEU A 294 -1.67 -20.79 7.80
CA LEU A 294 -2.78 -21.74 7.87
C LEU A 294 -3.11 -22.12 9.32
N GLU A 295 -2.11 -22.28 10.18
CA GLU A 295 -2.34 -22.58 11.60
C GLU A 295 -2.99 -21.40 12.33
N ALA A 296 -2.59 -20.16 12.03
CA ALA A 296 -3.26 -18.97 12.54
C ALA A 296 -4.73 -18.90 12.09
N ALA A 297 -5.02 -19.24 10.83
CA ALA A 297 -6.40 -19.32 10.34
C ALA A 297 -7.18 -20.47 11.00
N ALA A 298 -6.54 -21.61 11.21
CA ALA A 298 -7.16 -22.80 11.79
C ALA A 298 -7.58 -22.61 13.26
N ARG A 299 -6.92 -21.70 13.98
CA ARG A 299 -7.34 -21.30 15.31
C ARG A 299 -8.75 -20.71 15.33
N ALA A 300 -9.08 -19.90 14.34
CA ALA A 300 -10.41 -19.28 14.21
C ALA A 300 -11.38 -20.15 13.41
N ILE A 301 -10.91 -20.79 12.36
CA ILE A 301 -11.69 -21.67 11.46
C ILE A 301 -10.94 -23.00 11.31
N PRO A 302 -11.27 -24.04 12.10
CA PRO A 302 -10.52 -25.32 12.13
C PRO A 302 -10.34 -25.97 10.76
N GLN A 303 -11.31 -25.78 9.84
CA GLN A 303 -11.24 -26.30 8.47
C GLN A 303 -10.09 -25.68 7.65
N ALA A 304 -9.48 -24.57 8.10
CA ALA A 304 -8.36 -23.93 7.38
C ALA A 304 -7.17 -24.88 7.16
N ARG A 305 -6.99 -25.90 8.02
CA ARG A 305 -5.98 -26.96 7.82
C ARG A 305 -6.17 -27.77 6.54
N THR A 306 -7.37 -27.76 5.97
CA THR A 306 -7.70 -28.47 4.72
C THR A 306 -7.74 -27.56 3.50
N TRP A 307 -7.56 -26.25 3.69
CA TRP A 307 -7.57 -25.34 2.56
C TRP A 307 -6.35 -25.54 1.67
N ARG A 308 -6.59 -25.49 0.38
CA ARG A 308 -5.52 -25.62 -0.62
C ARG A 308 -5.15 -24.24 -1.14
N PRO A 309 -3.90 -23.82 -0.95
CA PRO A 309 -3.40 -22.58 -1.55
C PRO A 309 -3.49 -22.64 -3.07
N LEU A 310 -4.07 -21.61 -3.68
CA LEU A 310 -4.05 -21.41 -5.11
C LEU A 310 -2.77 -20.70 -5.55
N ARG A 311 -2.41 -19.66 -4.79
CA ARG A 311 -1.28 -18.79 -5.08
C ARG A 311 -0.67 -18.27 -3.78
N ALA A 312 0.65 -18.13 -3.77
CA ALA A 312 1.38 -17.46 -2.72
C ALA A 312 2.32 -16.43 -3.34
N TRP A 313 2.55 -15.34 -2.62
CA TRP A 313 3.54 -14.33 -3.00
C TRP A 313 4.15 -13.71 -1.76
N ALA A 314 5.34 -13.14 -1.93
CA ALA A 314 6.03 -12.37 -0.90
C ALA A 314 6.28 -10.94 -1.37
N GLY A 315 6.39 -10.04 -0.41
CA GLY A 315 6.83 -8.67 -0.64
C GLY A 315 7.77 -8.23 0.47
N VAL A 316 8.63 -7.27 0.14
CA VAL A 316 9.55 -6.67 1.10
C VAL A 316 9.13 -5.23 1.38
N ARG A 317 9.01 -4.90 2.66
CA ARG A 317 8.66 -3.55 3.12
C ARG A 317 9.90 -2.67 3.13
N ASN A 318 9.74 -1.40 2.80
CA ASN A 318 10.77 -0.38 2.88
C ASN A 318 10.70 0.39 4.21
N THR A 319 10.69 -0.32 5.34
CA THR A 319 10.62 0.30 6.67
C THR A 319 11.92 1.07 6.95
N LEU A 320 11.80 2.28 7.50
CA LEU A 320 12.94 3.05 7.95
C LEU A 320 13.70 2.30 9.04
N PHE A 321 15.02 2.32 8.95
CA PHE A 321 15.88 1.73 9.97
C PHE A 321 15.96 2.67 11.19
N GLU A 322 15.78 2.10 12.38
CA GLU A 322 16.00 2.79 13.63
C GLU A 322 16.77 1.87 14.57
N TRP A 323 17.92 2.34 15.05
CA TRP A 323 18.80 1.53 15.89
C TRP A 323 18.16 1.22 17.26
N GLY A 324 18.24 -0.04 17.69
CA GLY A 324 17.74 -0.46 19.01
C GLY A 324 16.21 -0.62 19.09
N VAL A 325 15.45 -0.38 18.02
CA VAL A 325 14.00 -0.56 17.98
C VAL A 325 13.65 -1.91 17.37
N HIS A 326 12.77 -2.67 18.07
CA HIS A 326 12.28 -3.95 17.57
C HIS A 326 11.41 -3.73 16.31
N ALA A 327 11.39 -4.70 15.39
CA ALA A 327 10.69 -4.61 14.11
C ALA A 327 9.22 -4.19 14.23
N ASP A 328 8.50 -4.73 15.24
CA ASP A 328 7.08 -4.44 15.46
C ASP A 328 6.81 -3.03 16.00
N ALA A 329 7.81 -2.41 16.63
CA ALA A 329 7.74 -1.07 17.21
C ALA A 329 8.26 0.03 16.26
N LEU A 330 8.88 -0.35 15.13
CA LEU A 330 9.36 0.60 14.14
C LEU A 330 8.21 1.46 13.62
N SER A 331 8.43 2.77 13.63
CA SER A 331 7.49 3.71 13.05
C SER A 331 7.29 3.42 11.56
N ARG A 332 6.05 3.43 11.14
CA ARG A 332 5.67 3.37 9.72
C ARG A 332 5.54 4.76 9.11
N ARG A 333 6.22 5.74 9.69
CA ARG A 333 6.31 7.09 9.12
C ARG A 333 6.96 7.03 7.74
N HIS A 334 6.69 8.03 6.97
CA HIS A 334 7.38 8.29 5.71
C HIS A 334 8.32 9.47 5.89
N GLU A 335 9.37 9.50 5.11
CA GLU A 335 10.36 10.55 5.14
C GLU A 335 10.87 10.87 3.73
N VAL A 336 10.95 12.16 3.41
CA VAL A 336 11.61 12.66 2.22
C VAL A 336 13.05 12.97 2.60
N LEU A 337 13.98 12.15 2.14
CA LEU A 337 15.41 12.31 2.42
C LEU A 337 16.03 13.25 1.39
N ASP A 338 16.45 14.42 1.83
CA ASP A 338 17.21 15.36 1.00
C ASP A 338 18.71 15.06 1.08
N HIS A 339 19.25 14.49 0.01
CA HIS A 339 20.65 14.07 -0.05
C HIS A 339 21.64 15.25 -0.21
N GLU A 340 21.17 16.44 -0.57
CA GLU A 340 22.03 17.64 -0.52
C GLU A 340 22.46 17.96 0.90
N THR A 341 21.52 17.99 1.83
CA THR A 341 21.77 18.31 3.24
C THR A 341 22.38 17.13 3.99
N ARG A 342 22.02 15.88 3.65
CA ARG A 342 22.44 14.68 4.36
C ARG A 342 23.78 14.12 3.92
N ASP A 343 24.02 14.11 2.60
CA ASP A 343 25.15 13.39 1.99
C ASP A 343 26.01 14.32 1.09
N GLY A 344 25.64 15.58 0.94
CA GLY A 344 26.32 16.53 0.05
C GLY A 344 26.13 16.20 -1.44
N VAL A 345 24.96 15.62 -1.80
CA VAL A 345 24.58 15.22 -3.17
C VAL A 345 23.35 16.02 -3.62
N PRO A 346 23.54 17.23 -4.21
CA PRO A 346 22.44 18.04 -4.69
C PRO A 346 21.69 17.36 -5.81
N GLY A 347 20.39 17.69 -5.94
CA GLY A 347 19.54 17.21 -7.02
C GLY A 347 18.96 15.80 -6.83
N LEU A 348 19.22 15.14 -5.69
CA LEU A 348 18.67 13.83 -5.36
C LEU A 348 17.83 13.91 -4.09
N LEU A 349 16.59 13.38 -4.18
CA LEU A 349 15.70 13.10 -3.06
C LEU A 349 15.40 11.61 -3.01
N SER A 350 15.19 11.03 -1.82
CA SER A 350 14.71 9.65 -1.69
C SER A 350 13.46 9.57 -0.82
N LEU A 351 12.53 8.72 -1.22
CA LEU A 351 11.32 8.40 -0.46
C LEU A 351 11.56 7.13 0.36
N ALA A 352 11.49 7.24 1.67
CA ALA A 352 11.72 6.11 2.58
C ALA A 352 10.53 5.89 3.51
N GLY A 353 10.23 4.62 3.83
CA GLY A 353 9.08 4.27 4.65
C GLY A 353 7.74 4.43 3.93
N GLY A 354 6.71 4.78 4.69
CA GLY A 354 5.36 5.04 4.19
C GLY A 354 4.42 3.83 4.22
N LYS A 355 3.15 4.13 3.98
CA LYS A 355 2.05 3.16 3.95
C LYS A 355 1.19 3.39 2.72
N LEU A 356 0.54 2.32 2.27
CA LEU A 356 -0.42 2.41 1.18
C LEU A 356 -1.53 3.44 1.47
N ALA A 357 -2.02 3.52 2.70
CA ALA A 357 -3.10 4.43 3.09
C ALA A 357 -2.73 5.92 3.05
N SER A 358 -1.45 6.26 3.23
CA SER A 358 -0.96 7.65 3.28
C SER A 358 -0.05 8.04 2.11
N TYR A 359 -0.09 7.27 1.02
CA TYR A 359 0.76 7.54 -0.15
C TYR A 359 0.53 8.93 -0.74
N ARG A 360 -0.72 9.38 -0.74
CA ARG A 360 -1.11 10.67 -1.29
C ARG A 360 -0.49 11.83 -0.51
N LEU A 361 -0.58 11.78 0.83
CA LEU A 361 0.06 12.78 1.69
C LEU A 361 1.58 12.77 1.53
N PHE A 362 2.17 11.57 1.46
CA PHE A 362 3.61 11.45 1.19
C PHE A 362 4.02 12.08 -0.13
N ALA A 363 3.19 11.92 -1.17
CA ALA A 363 3.41 12.56 -2.46
C ALA A 363 3.29 14.09 -2.39
N GLU A 364 2.31 14.61 -1.65
CA GLU A 364 2.12 16.03 -1.39
C GLU A 364 3.34 16.64 -0.71
N GLU A 365 3.80 16.06 0.39
CA GLU A 365 4.98 16.51 1.14
C GLU A 365 6.27 16.44 0.29
N ALA A 366 6.43 15.37 -0.49
CA ALA A 366 7.56 15.24 -1.42
C ALA A 366 7.55 16.34 -2.49
N THR A 367 6.37 16.67 -3.01
CA THR A 367 6.24 17.72 -4.03
C THR A 367 6.45 19.11 -3.42
N ASP A 368 6.08 19.34 -2.15
CA ASP A 368 6.40 20.59 -1.45
C ASP A 368 7.91 20.81 -1.39
N VAL A 369 8.67 19.79 -1.01
CA VAL A 369 10.16 19.84 -1.01
C VAL A 369 10.71 20.08 -2.42
N ILE A 370 10.13 19.44 -3.45
CA ILE A 370 10.57 19.63 -4.84
C ILE A 370 10.33 21.08 -5.28
N LEU A 371 9.15 21.66 -5.02
CA LEU A 371 8.85 23.05 -5.35
C LEU A 371 9.80 24.03 -4.69
N GLU A 372 10.07 23.84 -3.40
CA GLU A 372 11.02 24.65 -2.64
C GLU A 372 12.43 24.61 -3.28
N LYS A 373 12.95 23.41 -3.57
CA LYS A 373 14.27 23.22 -4.20
C LYS A 373 14.38 23.79 -5.62
N LEU A 374 13.26 23.81 -6.34
CA LEU A 374 13.19 24.42 -7.67
C LEU A 374 13.03 25.95 -7.62
N GLY A 375 12.82 26.52 -6.43
CA GLY A 375 12.57 27.95 -6.25
C GLY A 375 11.18 28.37 -6.74
N HIS A 376 10.22 27.43 -6.81
CA HIS A 376 8.84 27.75 -7.16
C HIS A 376 8.05 28.19 -5.91
N PRO A 377 7.07 29.10 -6.09
CA PRO A 377 6.16 29.43 -5.00
C PRO A 377 5.35 28.20 -4.58
N PRO A 378 4.95 28.08 -3.30
CA PRO A 378 4.07 27.03 -2.84
C PRO A 378 2.78 26.99 -3.67
N ARG A 379 2.38 25.78 -4.07
CA ARG A 379 1.14 25.51 -4.82
C ARG A 379 0.40 24.41 -4.07
N PRO A 380 -0.86 24.61 -3.64
CA PRO A 380 -1.59 23.59 -2.88
C PRO A 380 -1.82 22.33 -3.73
N SER A 381 -1.73 21.17 -3.08
CA SER A 381 -2.11 19.90 -3.68
C SER A 381 -3.64 19.81 -3.84
N ILE A 382 -4.08 19.34 -4.99
CA ILE A 382 -5.49 19.02 -5.26
C ILE A 382 -5.75 17.52 -5.33
N THR A 383 -4.74 16.69 -5.08
CA THR A 383 -4.82 15.23 -5.22
C THR A 383 -5.76 14.56 -4.22
N GLY A 384 -6.10 15.23 -3.12
CA GLY A 384 -7.09 14.75 -2.15
C GLY A 384 -8.55 15.02 -2.55
N GLU A 385 -8.77 15.83 -3.58
CA GLU A 385 -10.09 16.27 -4.04
C GLU A 385 -10.36 15.85 -5.49
N ARG A 386 -9.36 15.92 -6.35
CA ARG A 386 -9.47 15.53 -7.77
C ARG A 386 -9.66 14.01 -7.87
N PRO A 387 -10.79 13.53 -8.44
CA PRO A 387 -11.01 12.12 -8.67
C PRO A 387 -9.93 11.51 -9.58
N LEU A 388 -9.63 10.23 -9.37
CA LEU A 388 -8.83 9.46 -10.33
C LEU A 388 -9.67 9.11 -11.57
N PRO A 389 -9.05 8.89 -12.72
CA PRO A 389 -9.75 8.45 -13.92
C PRO A 389 -10.66 7.24 -13.65
N GLY A 390 -11.88 7.26 -14.13
CA GLY A 390 -12.89 6.24 -13.88
C GLY A 390 -13.65 6.37 -12.55
N ALA A 391 -13.40 7.42 -11.77
CA ALA A 391 -14.11 7.69 -10.52
C ALA A 391 -15.40 8.52 -10.71
N GLU A 392 -15.79 8.79 -11.93
CA GLU A 392 -17.05 9.44 -12.25
C GLU A 392 -18.23 8.61 -11.73
N ALA A 393 -19.41 9.23 -11.64
CA ALA A 393 -20.61 8.52 -11.20
C ALA A 393 -20.79 7.22 -12.03
N PRO A 394 -21.09 6.09 -11.38
CA PRO A 394 -21.29 4.84 -12.10
C PRO A 394 -22.38 5.01 -13.15
N PRO A 395 -22.19 4.48 -14.36
CA PRO A 395 -23.24 4.51 -15.37
C PRO A 395 -24.46 3.72 -14.88
N ASP A 396 -25.63 4.01 -15.44
CA ASP A 396 -26.80 3.17 -15.25
C ASP A 396 -26.55 1.83 -15.96
N PHE A 397 -26.12 0.83 -15.18
CA PHE A 397 -25.79 -0.50 -15.70
C PHE A 397 -27.02 -1.24 -16.27
N VAL A 398 -28.23 -0.93 -15.82
CA VAL A 398 -29.46 -1.51 -16.36
C VAL A 398 -29.73 -0.96 -17.76
N ARG A 399 -29.49 0.35 -17.94
CA ARG A 399 -29.58 0.99 -19.26
C ARG A 399 -28.47 0.46 -20.18
N LEU A 400 -27.24 0.43 -19.68
CA LEU A 400 -26.06 -0.02 -20.45
C LEU A 400 -26.19 -1.48 -20.91
N ALA A 401 -26.84 -2.35 -20.12
CA ALA A 401 -27.12 -3.74 -20.50
C ALA A 401 -28.09 -3.90 -21.68
N ARG A 402 -28.78 -2.83 -22.10
CA ARG A 402 -29.61 -2.84 -23.32
C ARG A 402 -28.76 -2.61 -24.57
N GLU A 403 -27.60 -1.97 -24.42
CA GLU A 403 -26.67 -1.63 -25.51
C GLU A 403 -25.53 -2.66 -25.61
N ILE A 404 -25.10 -3.18 -24.47
CA ILE A 404 -24.03 -4.19 -24.35
C ILE A 404 -24.67 -5.48 -23.85
N PRO A 405 -24.56 -6.60 -24.57
CA PRO A 405 -25.23 -7.86 -24.22
C PRO A 405 -24.56 -8.57 -23.03
N LEU A 406 -24.43 -7.88 -21.91
CA LEU A 406 -23.89 -8.39 -20.65
C LEU A 406 -24.84 -8.05 -19.49
N PRO A 407 -24.98 -8.93 -18.49
CA PRO A 407 -25.76 -8.63 -17.30
C PRO A 407 -25.27 -7.35 -16.57
N PRO A 408 -26.16 -6.53 -16.00
CA PRO A 408 -25.79 -5.31 -15.26
C PRO A 408 -24.70 -5.53 -14.20
N ALA A 409 -24.77 -6.64 -13.45
CA ALA A 409 -23.77 -7.00 -12.45
C ALA A 409 -22.37 -7.29 -13.06
N THR A 410 -22.34 -7.81 -14.30
CA THR A 410 -21.08 -8.02 -15.03
C THR A 410 -20.51 -6.69 -15.50
N LEU A 411 -21.35 -5.80 -16.02
CA LEU A 411 -20.95 -4.44 -16.43
C LEU A 411 -20.42 -3.63 -15.24
N GLU A 412 -21.10 -3.70 -14.10
CA GLU A 412 -20.62 -3.09 -12.86
C GLU A 412 -19.24 -3.62 -12.43
N ARG A 413 -19.03 -4.93 -12.53
CA ARG A 413 -17.73 -5.54 -12.21
C ARG A 413 -16.61 -5.13 -13.17
N ILE A 414 -16.93 -4.94 -14.45
CA ILE A 414 -15.97 -4.46 -15.47
C ILE A 414 -15.64 -2.99 -15.23
N TRP A 415 -16.64 -2.19 -14.85
CA TRP A 415 -16.43 -0.78 -14.57
C TRP A 415 -15.58 -0.53 -13.31
N ARG A 416 -15.82 -1.32 -12.26
CA ARG A 416 -15.01 -1.27 -11.04
C ARG A 416 -13.57 -1.75 -11.28
#